data_bf0c1455eeac925e44e77f2dd1485ce4
#
_entry.id   bf0c1455eeac925e44e77f2dd1485ce4
#
_cell.length_a   1.000
_cell.length_b   1.000
_cell.length_c   1.000
_cell.angle_alpha   90.00
_cell.angle_beta   90.00
_cell.angle_gamma   90.00
#
_symmetry.space_group_name_H-M   'P 1'
#
loop_
_entity.id
_entity.type
_entity.pdbx_description
1 polymer ?
#
loop_
_entity_poly.entity_id
_entity_poly.type
_entity_poly.pdbx_seq_one_letter_code
_entity_poly.pdbx_strand_id
1 'polypeptide(L)'
;MAYDQLAHNLQYPSILVDDRVATAPIGRWLRIGGTMEMSGHSDNILPKRVQSIYDAFKKYYPKMNLAQPETGKAWFGYRPVTPDGLPYIGRHHQYKNLTYAGGHAMMGVSCATGTGILLNEIIQHKTTSINIDAFNPGRFN
;
A
#
# COMPACT_ATOMS: atom_id res chain seq x y z
N MET A 1 -12.65 -0.09 3.86
CA MET A 1 -14.09 0.21 3.79
C MET A 1 -14.31 1.40 2.87
N ALA A 2 -15.42 1.45 2.16
CA ALA A 2 -15.80 2.60 1.35
C ALA A 2 -17.26 2.96 1.64
N TYR A 3 -17.51 4.25 1.81
CA TYR A 3 -18.82 4.83 2.04
C TYR A 3 -19.21 5.70 0.85
N ASP A 4 -20.42 5.54 0.35
CA ASP A 4 -20.96 6.28 -0.80
C ASP A 4 -22.03 7.30 -0.35
N GLN A 5 -22.29 8.28 -1.21
CA GLN A 5 -23.39 9.24 -1.05
C GLN A 5 -23.40 10.02 0.27
N LEU A 6 -22.21 10.42 0.74
CA LEU A 6 -22.12 11.24 1.93
C LEU A 6 -22.65 12.65 1.64
N ALA A 7 -23.51 13.16 2.53
CA ALA A 7 -23.98 14.54 2.47
C ALA A 7 -22.83 15.55 2.50
N HIS A 8 -21.77 15.23 3.24
CA HIS A 8 -20.52 15.98 3.29
C HIS A 8 -19.35 14.99 3.25
N ASN A 9 -18.44 15.15 2.29
CA ASN A 9 -17.22 14.34 2.19
C ASN A 9 -16.01 15.16 2.68
N LEU A 10 -14.90 14.49 2.96
CA LEU A 10 -13.62 15.16 3.24
C LEU A 10 -13.13 15.86 1.95
N GLN A 11 -12.50 17.01 2.12
CA GLN A 11 -11.86 17.71 1.00
C GLN A 11 -10.49 17.10 0.65
N TYR A 12 -9.77 16.62 1.66
CA TYR A 12 -8.41 16.13 1.52
C TYR A 12 -8.25 14.72 2.10
N PRO A 13 -7.36 13.92 1.54
CA PRO A 13 -6.95 12.68 2.17
C PRO A 13 -6.17 12.99 3.46
N SER A 14 -6.24 12.12 4.43
CA SER A 14 -5.49 12.25 5.68
C SER A 14 -4.98 10.90 6.19
N ILE A 15 -3.91 10.97 6.97
CA ILE A 15 -3.34 9.84 7.69
C ILE A 15 -3.44 10.13 9.18
N LEU A 16 -4.19 9.31 9.89
CA LEU A 16 -4.33 9.33 11.34
C LEU A 16 -3.17 8.49 11.90
N VAL A 17 -2.05 9.15 12.17
CA VAL A 17 -0.76 8.49 12.40
C VAL A 17 -0.81 7.56 13.61
N ASP A 18 -1.35 8.03 14.73
CA ASP A 18 -1.40 7.27 15.98
C ASP A 18 -2.24 5.99 15.85
N ASP A 19 -3.35 6.07 15.14
CA ASP A 19 -4.27 4.95 14.93
C ASP A 19 -3.97 4.17 13.63
N ARG A 20 -2.97 4.63 12.83
CA ARG A 20 -2.56 4.01 11.54
C ARG A 20 -3.71 3.81 10.56
N VAL A 21 -4.60 4.79 10.50
CA VAL A 21 -5.76 4.80 9.61
C VAL A 21 -5.56 5.90 8.56
N ALA A 22 -5.82 5.56 7.30
CA ALA A 22 -5.81 6.49 6.19
C ALA A 22 -7.23 6.73 5.70
N THR A 23 -7.55 7.98 5.38
CA THR A 23 -8.82 8.36 4.78
C THR A 23 -8.57 9.01 3.43
N ALA A 24 -9.38 8.71 2.45
CA ALA A 24 -9.27 9.33 1.13
C ALA A 24 -10.66 9.57 0.52
N PRO A 25 -11.00 10.83 0.22
CA PRO A 25 -12.12 11.13 -0.65
C PRO A 25 -11.76 10.75 -2.09
N ILE A 26 -12.60 9.97 -2.75
CA ILE A 26 -12.42 9.53 -4.14
C ILE A 26 -13.75 9.78 -4.86
N GLY A 27 -13.87 10.94 -5.51
CA GLY A 27 -15.14 11.39 -6.06
C GLY A 27 -16.21 11.48 -4.97
N ARG A 28 -17.32 10.77 -5.14
CA ARG A 28 -18.39 10.71 -4.15
C ARG A 28 -18.15 9.74 -2.99
N TRP A 29 -17.11 8.93 -3.09
CA TRP A 29 -16.77 7.91 -2.09
C TRP A 29 -15.84 8.45 -1.02
N LEU A 30 -16.00 7.97 0.20
CA LEU A 30 -15.00 8.08 1.25
C LEU A 30 -14.42 6.69 1.51
N ARG A 31 -13.15 6.52 1.21
CA ARG A 31 -12.41 5.33 1.55
C ARG A 31 -11.75 5.50 2.91
N ILE A 32 -11.95 4.52 3.80
CA ILE A 32 -11.28 4.45 5.10
C ILE A 32 -10.56 3.10 5.15
N GLY A 33 -9.27 3.14 5.38
CA GLY A 33 -8.43 1.95 5.45
C GLY A 33 -7.41 2.06 6.56
N GLY A 34 -7.00 0.96 7.10
CA GLY A 34 -6.00 0.90 8.17
C GLY A 34 -5.59 -0.52 8.43
N THR A 35 -4.73 -0.68 9.41
CA THR A 35 -4.14 -1.93 9.87
C THR A 35 -3.32 -2.67 8.79
N MET A 36 -2.29 -3.36 9.23
CA MET A 36 -1.53 -4.32 8.44
C MET A 36 -1.42 -5.59 9.28
N GLU A 37 -1.63 -6.73 8.64
CA GLU A 37 -1.55 -8.03 9.29
C GLU A 37 -0.39 -8.83 8.71
N MET A 38 0.41 -9.43 9.60
CA MET A 38 1.57 -10.25 9.24
C MET A 38 1.36 -11.67 9.79
N SER A 39 0.22 -12.28 9.43
CA SER A 39 -0.22 -13.59 9.93
C SER A 39 -0.25 -14.67 8.84
N GLY A 40 0.47 -14.45 7.73
CA GLY A 40 0.42 -15.30 6.55
C GLY A 40 -0.75 -14.99 5.64
N HIS A 41 -1.00 -15.84 4.66
CA HIS A 41 -2.10 -15.68 3.71
C HIS A 41 -3.41 -16.16 4.33
N SER A 42 -4.39 -15.25 4.44
CA SER A 42 -5.73 -15.55 4.93
C SER A 42 -6.74 -14.61 4.29
N ASP A 43 -7.85 -15.14 3.83
CA ASP A 43 -8.95 -14.35 3.26
C ASP A 43 -9.96 -13.90 4.35
N ASN A 44 -9.68 -14.19 5.61
CA ASN A 44 -10.55 -13.82 6.71
C ASN A 44 -10.38 -12.36 7.10
N ILE A 45 -11.44 -11.60 7.01
CA ILE A 45 -11.50 -10.23 7.54
C ILE A 45 -12.01 -10.29 8.98
N LEU A 46 -11.17 -9.88 9.93
CA LEU A 46 -11.54 -9.88 11.34
C LEU A 46 -12.48 -8.71 11.66
N PRO A 47 -13.70 -8.93 12.16
CA PRO A 47 -14.65 -7.87 12.49
C PRO A 47 -14.09 -6.82 13.46
N LYS A 48 -13.29 -7.24 14.45
CA LYS A 48 -12.64 -6.33 15.40
C LYS A 48 -11.71 -5.32 14.72
N ARG A 49 -11.03 -5.72 13.63
CA ARG A 49 -10.15 -4.81 12.88
C ARG A 49 -10.95 -3.79 12.08
N VAL A 50 -12.05 -4.24 11.48
CA VAL A 50 -12.97 -3.36 10.76
C VAL A 50 -13.55 -2.32 11.72
N GLN A 51 -13.97 -2.76 12.90
CA GLN A 51 -14.50 -1.88 13.95
C GLN A 51 -13.45 -0.89 14.45
N SER A 52 -12.23 -1.31 14.73
CA SER A 52 -11.17 -0.41 15.22
C SER A 52 -10.80 0.67 14.20
N ILE A 53 -10.83 0.37 12.90
CA ILE A 53 -10.62 1.38 11.86
C ILE A 53 -11.76 2.41 11.88
N TYR A 54 -12.99 1.97 12.04
CA TYR A 54 -14.16 2.85 12.14
C TYR A 54 -14.10 3.73 13.39
N ASP A 55 -13.80 3.16 14.54
CA ASP A 55 -13.70 3.87 15.82
C ASP A 55 -12.58 4.93 15.78
N ALA A 56 -11.43 4.58 15.21
CA ALA A 56 -10.35 5.53 14.98
C ALA A 56 -10.80 6.69 14.09
N PHE A 57 -11.50 6.41 12.99
CA PHE A 57 -12.05 7.45 12.15
C PHE A 57 -13.02 8.36 12.91
N LYS A 58 -13.96 7.79 13.65
CA LYS A 58 -14.96 8.53 14.44
C LYS A 58 -14.34 9.40 15.52
N LYS A 59 -13.22 9.00 16.10
CA LYS A 59 -12.46 9.78 17.08
C LYS A 59 -11.98 11.13 16.50
N TYR A 60 -11.49 11.13 15.25
CA TYR A 60 -10.98 12.34 14.59
C TYR A 60 -12.07 13.12 13.84
N TYR A 61 -13.10 12.44 13.37
CA TYR A 61 -14.19 13.02 12.59
C TYR A 61 -15.57 12.76 13.27
N PRO A 62 -15.78 13.22 14.51
CA PRO A 62 -16.99 12.88 15.28
C PRO A 62 -18.28 13.40 14.65
N LYS A 63 -18.21 14.49 13.87
CA LYS A 63 -19.37 15.09 13.20
C LYS A 63 -19.78 14.37 11.92
N MET A 64 -18.94 13.50 11.38
CA MET A 64 -19.30 12.74 10.18
C MET A 64 -20.24 11.59 10.56
N ASN A 65 -21.44 11.63 10.00
CA ASN A 65 -22.44 10.57 10.23
C ASN A 65 -22.20 9.41 9.25
N LEU A 66 -21.42 8.43 9.67
CA LEU A 66 -21.20 7.19 8.92
C LEU A 66 -21.99 6.04 9.56
N ALA A 67 -22.56 5.21 8.72
CA ALA A 67 -23.15 3.95 9.17
C ALA A 67 -22.10 3.04 9.80
N GLN A 68 -22.53 2.18 10.72
CA GLN A 68 -21.66 1.15 11.29
C GLN A 68 -21.08 0.26 10.17
N PRO A 69 -19.81 -0.14 10.28
CA PRO A 69 -19.16 -0.91 9.26
C PRO A 69 -19.74 -2.33 9.19
N GLU A 70 -19.98 -2.79 7.98
CA GLU A 70 -20.34 -4.18 7.71
C GLU A 70 -19.07 -4.93 7.27
N THR A 71 -18.70 -5.97 7.99
CA THR A 71 -17.49 -6.77 7.67
C THR A 71 -17.55 -7.33 6.24
N GLY A 72 -18.73 -7.73 5.77
CA GLY A 72 -18.91 -8.24 4.41
C GLY A 72 -18.72 -7.20 3.30
N LYS A 73 -18.73 -5.91 3.62
CA LYS A 73 -18.42 -4.81 2.69
C LYS A 73 -16.98 -4.30 2.84
N ALA A 74 -16.23 -4.83 3.78
CA ALA A 74 -14.81 -4.55 3.88
C ALA A 74 -14.03 -5.36 2.84
N TRP A 75 -12.88 -4.84 2.43
CA TRP A 75 -11.98 -5.54 1.53
C TRP A 75 -10.54 -5.35 2.00
N PHE A 76 -9.68 -6.26 1.59
CA PHE A 76 -8.26 -6.23 1.88
C PHE A 76 -7.47 -6.52 0.59
N GLY A 77 -6.16 -6.39 0.67
CA GLY A 77 -5.25 -6.77 -0.40
C GLY A 77 -3.89 -7.14 0.18
N TYR A 78 -3.21 -8.05 -0.46
CA TYR A 78 -1.85 -8.42 -0.10
C TYR A 78 -0.86 -7.37 -0.59
N ARG A 79 0.07 -6.99 0.28
CA ARG A 79 1.19 -6.11 -0.09
C ARG A 79 2.41 -6.95 -0.43
N PRO A 80 3.05 -6.70 -1.58
CA PRO A 80 4.30 -7.36 -1.90
C PRO A 80 5.42 -6.79 -1.02
N VAL A 81 5.80 -7.52 0.01
CA VAL A 81 6.89 -7.15 0.92
C VAL A 81 8.06 -8.11 0.74
N THR A 82 9.25 -7.60 0.96
CA THR A 82 10.50 -8.36 0.97
C THR A 82 10.97 -8.56 2.41
N PRO A 83 11.86 -9.50 2.71
CA PRO A 83 12.31 -9.75 4.07
C PRO A 83 12.97 -8.55 4.76
N ASP A 84 13.66 -7.70 3.99
CA ASP A 84 14.36 -6.50 4.47
C ASP A 84 13.59 -5.19 4.25
N GLY A 85 12.41 -5.27 3.62
CA GLY A 85 11.58 -4.10 3.30
C GLY A 85 12.03 -3.28 2.09
N LEU A 86 13.17 -3.61 1.45
CA LEU A 86 13.65 -2.96 0.24
C LEU A 86 13.08 -3.66 -1.01
N PRO A 87 12.72 -2.92 -2.07
CA PRO A 87 12.21 -3.54 -3.29
C PRO A 87 13.27 -4.38 -3.99
N TYR A 88 12.84 -5.30 -4.83
CA TYR A 88 13.70 -5.91 -5.84
C TYR A 88 13.68 -5.05 -7.09
N ILE A 89 14.86 -4.57 -7.54
CA ILE A 89 15.01 -3.84 -8.79
C ILE A 89 16.31 -4.32 -9.42
N GLY A 90 16.23 -5.04 -10.55
CA GLY A 90 17.43 -5.57 -11.20
C GLY A 90 17.16 -6.71 -12.14
N ARG A 91 18.24 -7.20 -12.77
CA ARG A 91 18.18 -8.37 -13.64
C ARG A 91 18.17 -9.65 -12.84
N HIS A 92 17.49 -10.66 -13.37
CA HIS A 92 17.58 -12.00 -12.83
C HIS A 92 18.98 -12.58 -13.06
N HIS A 93 19.53 -13.28 -12.07
CA HIS A 93 20.90 -13.81 -12.17
C HIS A 93 21.04 -14.94 -13.20
N GLN A 94 20.00 -15.75 -13.41
CA GLN A 94 20.00 -16.87 -14.37
C GLN A 94 19.42 -16.52 -15.73
N TYR A 95 18.37 -15.69 -15.77
CA TYR A 95 17.66 -15.37 -17.01
C TYR A 95 18.01 -13.97 -17.49
N LYS A 96 18.84 -13.88 -18.55
CA LYS A 96 19.38 -12.61 -19.07
C LYS A 96 18.31 -11.63 -19.58
N ASN A 97 17.15 -12.14 -20.00
CA ASN A 97 16.03 -11.37 -20.53
C ASN A 97 14.95 -11.08 -19.48
N LEU A 98 15.18 -11.41 -18.22
CA LEU A 98 14.23 -11.16 -17.12
C LEU A 98 14.76 -10.07 -16.20
N THR A 99 13.93 -9.06 -15.96
CA THR A 99 14.19 -7.96 -15.02
C THR A 99 13.04 -7.87 -14.03
N TYR A 100 13.36 -7.66 -12.75
CA TYR A 100 12.38 -7.49 -11.69
C TYR A 100 12.24 -6.02 -11.30
N ALA A 101 11.01 -5.62 -10.96
CA ALA A 101 10.73 -4.41 -10.21
C ALA A 101 9.49 -4.65 -9.35
N GLY A 102 9.67 -4.81 -8.05
CA GLY A 102 8.55 -5.11 -7.16
C GLY A 102 8.98 -5.19 -5.69
N GLY A 103 8.02 -5.49 -4.82
CA GLY A 103 8.30 -5.58 -3.39
C GLY A 103 8.36 -4.23 -2.66
N HIS A 104 7.77 -3.17 -3.21
CA HIS A 104 7.80 -1.80 -2.67
C HIS A 104 6.88 -1.59 -1.45
N ALA A 105 6.25 -2.62 -0.93
CA ALA A 105 5.31 -2.54 0.21
C ALA A 105 4.27 -1.41 0.04
N MET A 106 4.33 -0.38 0.88
CA MET A 106 3.42 0.78 0.81
C MET A 106 3.90 1.89 -0.14
N MET A 107 5.17 1.85 -0.56
CA MET A 107 5.83 2.95 -1.27
C MET A 107 5.78 2.82 -2.80
N GLY A 108 5.11 1.79 -3.34
CA GLY A 108 5.14 1.49 -4.77
C GLY A 108 4.73 2.65 -5.66
N VAL A 109 3.65 3.35 -5.34
CA VAL A 109 3.20 4.52 -6.12
C VAL A 109 4.20 5.67 -6.01
N SER A 110 4.68 5.97 -4.80
CA SER A 110 5.65 7.05 -4.56
C SER A 110 6.99 6.80 -5.23
N CYS A 111 7.42 5.54 -5.33
CA CYS A 111 8.69 5.15 -5.93
C CYS A 111 8.58 4.81 -7.42
N ALA A 112 7.38 4.83 -8.01
CA ALA A 112 7.14 4.33 -9.36
C ALA A 112 8.01 5.02 -10.44
N THR A 113 8.12 6.34 -10.39
CA THR A 113 8.91 7.11 -11.35
C THR A 113 10.40 6.80 -11.25
N GLY A 114 10.96 6.78 -10.03
CA GLY A 114 12.37 6.41 -9.81
C GLY A 114 12.65 4.96 -10.23
N THR A 115 11.76 4.03 -9.89
CA THR A 115 11.85 2.64 -10.34
C THR A 115 11.83 2.54 -11.87
N GLY A 116 10.99 3.30 -12.53
CA GLY A 116 10.92 3.33 -14.01
C GLY A 116 12.20 3.83 -14.65
N ILE A 117 12.84 4.86 -14.08
CA ILE A 117 14.14 5.36 -14.54
C ILE A 117 15.21 4.27 -14.39
N LEU A 118 15.32 3.66 -13.21
CA LEU A 118 16.29 2.58 -12.97
C LEU A 118 16.09 1.38 -13.89
N LEU A 119 14.84 0.97 -14.13
CA LEU A 119 14.54 -0.11 -15.07
C LEU A 119 14.98 0.23 -16.48
N ASN A 120 14.73 1.45 -16.93
CA ASN A 120 15.16 1.89 -18.26
C ASN A 120 16.70 1.87 -18.39
N GLU A 121 17.43 2.34 -17.37
CA GLU A 121 18.89 2.30 -17.33
C GLU A 121 19.41 0.86 -17.36
N ILE A 122 18.83 -0.04 -16.54
CA ILE A 122 19.20 -1.46 -16.46
C ILE A 122 18.94 -2.16 -17.81
N ILE A 123 17.79 -1.93 -18.43
CA ILE A 123 17.40 -2.58 -19.68
C ILE A 123 18.33 -2.11 -20.82
N GLN A 124 18.68 -0.83 -20.83
CA GLN A 124 19.58 -0.24 -21.82
C GLN A 124 21.07 -0.47 -21.52
N HIS A 125 21.43 -1.22 -20.47
CA HIS A 125 22.82 -1.46 -20.04
C HIS A 125 23.58 -0.17 -19.72
N LYS A 126 22.92 0.87 -19.26
CA LYS A 126 23.53 2.12 -18.79
C LYS A 126 23.96 2.00 -17.34
N THR A 127 24.86 2.89 -16.93
CA THR A 127 25.15 3.09 -15.51
C THR A 127 23.89 3.64 -14.83
N THR A 128 23.51 3.04 -13.72
CA THR A 128 22.34 3.47 -12.96
C THR A 128 22.61 4.79 -12.24
N SER A 129 21.61 5.65 -12.19
CA SER A 129 21.68 6.97 -11.57
C SER A 129 21.91 6.93 -10.04
N ILE A 130 21.64 5.80 -9.41
CA ILE A 130 21.97 5.50 -7.99
C ILE A 130 22.56 4.10 -7.89
N ASN A 131 23.26 3.82 -6.78
CA ASN A 131 23.68 2.44 -6.46
C ASN A 131 22.45 1.57 -6.18
N ILE A 132 22.34 0.45 -6.88
CA ILE A 132 21.20 -0.50 -6.79
C ILE A 132 21.58 -1.84 -6.14
N ASP A 133 22.77 -1.98 -5.57
CA ASP A 133 23.22 -3.26 -4.98
C ASP A 133 22.26 -3.78 -3.91
N ALA A 134 21.74 -2.86 -3.08
CA ALA A 134 20.75 -3.18 -2.06
C ALA A 134 19.40 -3.66 -2.63
N PHE A 135 19.12 -3.42 -3.89
CA PHE A 135 17.88 -3.85 -4.56
C PHE A 135 18.05 -5.10 -5.40
N ASN A 136 19.25 -5.67 -5.44
CA ASN A 136 19.54 -6.85 -6.25
C ASN A 136 18.55 -7.99 -5.96
N PRO A 137 17.86 -8.55 -6.99
CA PRO A 137 16.95 -9.66 -6.80
C PRO A 137 17.58 -10.92 -6.21
N GLY A 138 18.89 -11.09 -6.39
CA GLY A 138 19.65 -12.23 -5.85
C GLY A 138 20.26 -12.01 -4.46
N ARG A 139 19.96 -10.90 -3.76
CA ARG A 139 20.63 -10.54 -2.50
C ARG A 139 20.38 -11.50 -1.32
N PHE A 140 19.44 -12.42 -1.45
CA PHE A 140 19.15 -13.46 -0.45
C PHE A 140 19.50 -14.87 -0.92
N ASN A 141 20.19 -15.01 -2.04
CA ASN A 141 20.64 -16.30 -2.59
C ASN A 141 22.06 -16.59 -2.18
#